data_c295709ce9b50e76de58704703d117dc
#
_entry.id   c295709ce9b50e76de58704703d117dc
#
_cell.length_a   1.000
_cell.length_b   1.000
_cell.length_c   1.000
_cell.angle_alpha   90.00
_cell.angle_beta   90.00
_cell.angle_gamma   90.00
#
_symmetry.space_group_name_H-M   'P 1'
#
loop_
_entity.id
_entity.type
_entity.pdbx_description
1 polymer ?
#
loop_
_entity_poly.entity_id
_entity_poly.type
_entity_poly.pdbx_seq_one_letter_code
_entity_poly.pdbx_strand_id
1 'polypeptide(L)'
;MLPATKAVPKELLPILEQPALQLVIDEAVGAGVDHIVIVTSAAKPAIEGYFARTPEVEEALERQGRHALADRLRRYGNDIAVSFVHQDEPRGLGHAVGCARSVVGDRPFFVMLPDELMEDSSLLLALADLAEDGAAVALKRVPVDEVTRYGVVNPVGVARAGAHGEAISFDRVVEKPVATEAPSDLVIIGRYALTPDIFSILDELPPAATGEIQLSDALTIAARAKALTGLVSSIGRRDIGNPVGWLEAVVDAGLAHAEYGRDFEAWLRERLGR
;
A
#
# COMPACT_ATOMS: atom_id res chain seq x y z
N MET A 1 -11.61 4.39 -12.06
CA MET A 1 -12.69 3.61 -11.42
C MET A 1 -14.04 4.36 -11.37
N LEU A 2 -14.09 5.68 -11.65
CA LEU A 2 -15.37 6.38 -11.86
C LEU A 2 -16.11 5.80 -13.09
N PRO A 3 -17.45 5.68 -13.07
CA PRO A 3 -18.35 6.22 -12.02
C PRO A 3 -18.59 5.27 -10.83
N ALA A 4 -18.13 4.01 -10.84
CA ALA A 4 -18.39 3.03 -9.79
C ALA A 4 -17.96 3.53 -8.39
N THR A 5 -16.84 4.24 -8.30
CA THR A 5 -16.31 4.79 -7.06
C THR A 5 -16.91 6.14 -6.63
N LYS A 6 -18.02 6.56 -7.24
CA LYS A 6 -18.73 7.80 -6.83
C LYS A 6 -19.34 7.68 -5.43
N ALA A 7 -19.89 6.51 -5.10
CA ALA A 7 -20.60 6.26 -3.85
C ALA A 7 -19.83 5.33 -2.89
N VAL A 8 -18.90 4.53 -3.42
CA VAL A 8 -18.09 3.60 -2.64
C VAL A 8 -16.62 3.99 -2.81
N PRO A 9 -15.87 4.25 -1.73
CA PRO A 9 -14.42 4.46 -1.81
C PRO A 9 -13.74 3.33 -2.59
N LYS A 10 -12.78 3.66 -3.47
CA LYS A 10 -12.09 2.64 -4.27
C LYS A 10 -11.38 1.59 -3.40
N GLU A 11 -10.96 2.00 -2.22
CA GLU A 11 -10.30 1.18 -1.21
C GLU A 11 -11.23 0.09 -0.64
N LEU A 12 -12.55 0.29 -0.74
CA LEU A 12 -13.57 -0.68 -0.32
C LEU A 12 -14.14 -1.52 -1.47
N LEU A 13 -13.61 -1.38 -2.69
CA LEU A 13 -14.01 -2.29 -3.78
C LEU A 13 -13.60 -3.73 -3.41
N PRO A 14 -14.52 -4.70 -3.57
CA PRO A 14 -14.25 -6.06 -3.17
C PRO A 14 -13.31 -6.77 -4.14
N ILE A 15 -12.33 -7.47 -3.58
CA ILE A 15 -11.60 -8.54 -4.24
C ILE A 15 -12.22 -9.84 -3.72
N LEU A 16 -13.17 -10.38 -4.47
CA LEU A 16 -14.10 -11.42 -4.05
C LEU A 16 -14.94 -11.00 -2.82
N GLU A 17 -14.67 -11.57 -1.66
CA GLU A 17 -15.44 -11.37 -0.44
C GLU A 17 -14.84 -10.32 0.50
N GLN A 18 -13.72 -9.72 0.16
CA GLN A 18 -12.98 -8.81 1.03
C GLN A 18 -12.69 -7.49 0.34
N PRO A 19 -12.88 -6.34 1.01
CA PRO A 19 -12.41 -5.07 0.47
C PRO A 19 -10.90 -5.06 0.27
N ALA A 20 -10.44 -4.36 -0.77
CA ALA A 20 -9.02 -4.22 -1.05
C ALA A 20 -8.23 -3.68 0.16
N LEU A 21 -8.77 -2.69 0.88
CA LEU A 21 -8.16 -2.15 2.09
C LEU A 21 -7.92 -3.20 3.16
N GLN A 22 -8.83 -4.17 3.31
CA GLN A 22 -8.64 -5.26 4.26
C GLN A 22 -7.44 -6.14 3.91
N LEU A 23 -7.24 -6.45 2.62
CA LEU A 23 -6.09 -7.23 2.18
C LEU A 23 -4.77 -6.52 2.50
N VAL A 24 -4.73 -5.19 2.34
CA VAL A 24 -3.56 -4.39 2.72
C VAL A 24 -3.33 -4.40 4.24
N ILE A 25 -4.38 -4.36 5.04
CA ILE A 25 -4.26 -4.47 6.50
C ILE A 25 -3.84 -5.89 6.91
N ASP A 26 -4.38 -6.93 6.29
CA ASP A 26 -3.99 -8.31 6.56
C ASP A 26 -2.48 -8.54 6.24
N GLU A 27 -1.94 -7.89 5.21
CA GLU A 27 -0.50 -7.85 4.91
C GLU A 27 0.29 -7.22 6.07
N ALA A 28 -0.15 -6.06 6.59
CA ALA A 28 0.50 -5.40 7.72
C ALA A 28 0.48 -6.27 8.98
N VAL A 29 -0.67 -6.85 9.29
CA VAL A 29 -0.84 -7.76 10.44
C VAL A 29 0.04 -9.00 10.31
N GLY A 30 0.17 -9.56 9.10
CA GLY A 30 1.07 -10.67 8.80
C GLY A 30 2.55 -10.32 8.99
N ALA A 31 2.91 -9.04 8.91
CA ALA A 31 4.24 -8.51 9.25
C ALA A 31 4.41 -8.16 10.75
N GLY A 32 3.40 -8.44 11.59
CA GLY A 32 3.46 -8.19 13.03
C GLY A 32 3.02 -6.80 13.46
N VAL A 33 2.36 -6.03 12.60
CA VAL A 33 1.79 -4.72 12.96
C VAL A 33 0.53 -4.92 13.80
N ASP A 34 0.44 -4.24 14.91
CA ASP A 34 -0.66 -4.30 15.88
C ASP A 34 -1.51 -3.01 15.94
N HIS A 35 -1.03 -1.92 15.34
CA HIS A 35 -1.75 -0.66 15.28
C HIS A 35 -1.78 -0.12 13.83
N ILE A 36 -2.98 0.05 13.31
CA ILE A 36 -3.25 0.58 11.98
C ILE A 36 -3.77 2.01 12.10
N VAL A 37 -3.16 2.93 11.37
CA VAL A 37 -3.63 4.32 11.25
C VAL A 37 -4.14 4.53 9.82
N ILE A 38 -5.44 4.75 9.69
CA ILE A 38 -6.06 4.99 8.38
C ILE A 38 -6.24 6.49 8.19
N VAL A 39 -5.49 7.05 7.24
CA VAL A 39 -5.68 8.45 6.83
C VAL A 39 -6.80 8.49 5.79
N THR A 40 -7.91 9.11 6.15
CA THR A 40 -9.12 9.19 5.33
C THR A 40 -9.64 10.63 5.25
N SER A 41 -10.90 10.82 4.87
CA SER A 41 -11.56 12.13 4.89
C SER A 41 -13.01 11.99 5.30
N ALA A 42 -13.61 13.06 5.81
CA ALA A 42 -15.02 13.11 6.18
C ALA A 42 -15.98 12.75 5.01
N ALA A 43 -15.50 12.85 3.76
CA ALA A 43 -16.26 12.44 2.58
C ALA A 43 -16.32 10.92 2.37
N LYS A 44 -15.57 10.13 3.15
CA LYS A 44 -15.48 8.66 3.02
C LYS A 44 -15.89 7.93 4.31
N PRO A 45 -17.08 8.19 4.89
CA PRO A 45 -17.50 7.60 6.17
C PRO A 45 -17.62 6.06 6.10
N ALA A 46 -17.79 5.51 4.90
CA ALA A 46 -17.87 4.06 4.71
C ALA A 46 -16.57 3.33 5.12
N ILE A 47 -15.42 3.98 5.08
CA ILE A 47 -14.15 3.39 5.53
C ILE A 47 -14.19 3.14 7.03
N GLU A 48 -14.56 4.15 7.82
CA GLU A 48 -14.71 4.00 9.27
C GLU A 48 -15.79 2.99 9.63
N GLY A 49 -16.96 3.07 8.93
CA GLY A 49 -18.06 2.14 9.10
C GLY A 49 -17.69 0.68 8.85
N TYR A 50 -16.76 0.41 7.93
CA TYR A 50 -16.31 -0.96 7.66
C TYR A 50 -15.56 -1.58 8.85
N PHE A 51 -14.77 -0.80 9.59
CA PHE A 51 -14.03 -1.28 10.76
C PHE A 51 -14.81 -1.15 12.08
N ALA A 52 -15.99 -0.55 12.06
CA ALA A 52 -16.87 -0.51 13.22
C ALA A 52 -17.44 -1.91 13.51
N ARG A 53 -17.50 -2.29 14.80
CA ARG A 53 -18.11 -3.55 15.22
C ARG A 53 -19.58 -3.62 14.78
N THR A 54 -19.96 -4.71 14.16
CA THR A 54 -21.34 -4.98 13.71
C THR A 54 -21.76 -6.37 14.18
N PRO A 55 -22.18 -6.50 15.46
CA PRO A 55 -22.52 -7.81 16.07
C PRO A 55 -23.53 -8.61 15.25
N GLU A 56 -24.51 -7.95 14.63
CA GLU A 56 -25.54 -8.59 13.82
C GLU A 56 -24.96 -9.30 12.59
N VAL A 57 -23.91 -8.73 11.98
CA VAL A 57 -23.19 -9.33 10.83
C VAL A 57 -22.36 -10.51 11.32
N GLU A 58 -21.65 -10.35 12.45
CA GLU A 58 -20.85 -11.40 13.06
C GLU A 58 -21.73 -12.63 13.39
N GLU A 59 -22.88 -12.42 14.04
CA GLU A 59 -23.84 -13.48 14.34
C GLU A 59 -24.45 -14.11 13.09
N ALA A 60 -24.68 -13.33 12.03
CA ALA A 60 -25.19 -13.85 10.76
C ALA A 60 -24.16 -14.80 10.10
N LEU A 61 -22.88 -14.44 10.11
CA LEU A 61 -21.80 -15.29 9.61
C LEU A 61 -21.65 -16.57 10.43
N GLU A 62 -21.75 -16.49 11.76
CA GLU A 62 -21.74 -17.66 12.64
C GLU A 62 -22.89 -18.63 12.31
N ARG A 63 -24.12 -18.12 12.14
CA ARG A 63 -25.29 -18.96 11.77
C ARG A 63 -25.11 -19.63 10.39
N GLN A 64 -24.31 -19.02 9.48
CA GLN A 64 -24.00 -19.59 8.17
C GLN A 64 -22.81 -20.55 8.21
N GLY A 65 -22.19 -20.79 9.38
CA GLY A 65 -20.99 -21.61 9.52
C GLY A 65 -19.71 -20.92 9.00
N ARG A 66 -19.76 -19.62 8.74
CA ARG A 66 -18.62 -18.84 8.21
C ARG A 66 -17.76 -18.25 9.34
N HIS A 67 -17.35 -19.12 10.27
CA HIS A 67 -16.66 -18.73 11.51
C HIS A 67 -15.39 -17.94 11.26
N ALA A 68 -14.57 -18.34 10.28
CA ALA A 68 -13.32 -17.65 9.96
C ALA A 68 -13.53 -16.17 9.54
N LEU A 69 -14.65 -15.87 8.86
CA LEU A 69 -14.99 -14.49 8.50
C LEU A 69 -15.52 -13.70 9.71
N ALA A 70 -16.33 -14.33 10.56
CA ALA A 70 -16.79 -13.73 11.80
C ALA A 70 -15.61 -13.38 12.71
N ASP A 71 -14.67 -14.29 12.89
CA ASP A 71 -13.46 -14.07 13.69
C ASP A 71 -12.59 -12.96 13.11
N ARG A 72 -12.46 -12.90 11.79
CA ARG A 72 -11.73 -11.82 11.11
C ARG A 72 -12.34 -10.45 11.42
N LEU A 73 -13.66 -10.29 11.33
CA LEU A 73 -14.32 -9.03 11.67
C LEU A 73 -14.13 -8.64 13.14
N ARG A 74 -14.14 -9.62 14.06
CA ARG A 74 -13.93 -9.39 15.49
C ARG A 74 -12.52 -8.91 15.85
N ARG A 75 -11.51 -9.22 15.03
CA ARG A 75 -10.12 -8.82 15.31
C ARG A 75 -9.93 -7.31 15.33
N TYR A 76 -10.68 -6.59 14.49
CA TYR A 76 -10.63 -5.13 14.46
C TYR A 76 -11.24 -4.54 15.75
N GLY A 77 -10.45 -3.73 16.45
CA GLY A 77 -10.81 -3.15 17.74
C GLY A 77 -10.64 -4.07 18.95
N ASN A 78 -10.36 -5.37 18.75
CA ASN A 78 -9.99 -6.30 19.83
C ASN A 78 -8.46 -6.56 19.82
N ASP A 79 -7.97 -7.20 18.75
CA ASP A 79 -6.57 -7.64 18.65
C ASP A 79 -5.73 -6.63 17.87
N ILE A 80 -6.37 -5.83 16.99
CA ILE A 80 -5.73 -4.85 16.14
C ILE A 80 -6.33 -3.48 16.45
N ALA A 81 -5.51 -2.57 16.95
CA ALA A 81 -5.92 -1.19 17.13
C ALA A 81 -6.07 -0.48 15.78
N VAL A 82 -7.24 0.11 15.53
CA VAL A 82 -7.48 0.91 14.32
C VAL A 82 -7.79 2.35 14.73
N SER A 83 -7.01 3.29 14.24
CA SER A 83 -7.20 4.72 14.45
C SER A 83 -7.47 5.41 13.11
N PHE A 84 -8.35 6.41 13.12
CA PHE A 84 -8.65 7.19 11.94
C PHE A 84 -8.12 8.62 12.11
N VAL A 85 -7.54 9.13 11.04
CA VAL A 85 -7.06 10.52 10.96
C VAL A 85 -7.63 11.13 9.69
N HIS A 86 -8.20 12.32 9.79
CA HIS A 86 -8.77 12.99 8.64
C HIS A 86 -7.75 13.92 7.97
N GLN A 87 -7.60 13.74 6.66
CA GLN A 87 -7.00 14.72 5.79
C GLN A 87 -8.13 15.58 5.22
N ASP A 88 -8.35 16.76 5.79
CA ASP A 88 -9.48 17.62 5.42
C ASP A 88 -9.38 18.15 3.98
N GLU A 89 -8.17 18.46 3.54
CA GLU A 89 -7.87 18.91 2.19
C GLU A 89 -6.91 17.94 1.49
N PRO A 90 -7.14 17.54 0.23
CA PRO A 90 -6.30 16.61 -0.51
C PRO A 90 -5.00 17.29 -0.97
N ARG A 91 -4.08 17.56 -0.03
CA ARG A 91 -2.81 18.27 -0.27
C ARG A 91 -1.63 17.35 -0.55
N GLY A 92 -1.86 16.18 -1.12
CA GLY A 92 -0.82 15.23 -1.51
C GLY A 92 -0.51 14.15 -0.47
N LEU A 93 0.32 13.17 -0.89
CA LEU A 93 0.67 12.00 -0.06
C LEU A 93 1.55 12.37 1.14
N GLY A 94 2.50 13.30 0.98
CA GLY A 94 3.32 13.78 2.09
C GLY A 94 2.47 14.43 3.18
N HIS A 95 1.47 15.24 2.81
CA HIS A 95 0.53 15.81 3.76
C HIS A 95 -0.30 14.73 4.45
N ALA A 96 -0.76 13.70 3.73
CA ALA A 96 -1.50 12.60 4.33
C ALA A 96 -0.66 11.86 5.39
N VAL A 97 0.61 11.59 5.10
CA VAL A 97 1.55 10.99 6.06
C VAL A 97 1.74 11.92 7.26
N GLY A 98 1.92 13.22 7.04
CA GLY A 98 2.05 14.22 8.11
C GLY A 98 0.85 14.25 9.06
N CYS A 99 -0.39 14.07 8.55
CA CYS A 99 -1.59 14.01 9.38
C CYS A 99 -1.56 12.87 10.42
N ALA A 100 -0.85 11.78 10.14
CA ALA A 100 -0.76 10.65 11.06
C ALA A 100 0.22 10.86 12.24
N ARG A 101 1.05 11.92 12.23
CA ARG A 101 2.12 12.20 13.19
C ARG A 101 1.69 12.05 14.65
N SER A 102 0.56 12.63 15.03
CA SER A 102 0.10 12.64 16.43
C SER A 102 -0.25 11.25 16.95
N VAL A 103 -0.60 10.31 16.07
CA VAL A 103 -0.94 8.93 16.42
C VAL A 103 0.29 8.02 16.35
N VAL A 104 1.14 8.20 15.33
CA VAL A 104 2.38 7.44 15.13
C VAL A 104 3.40 7.77 16.25
N GLY A 105 3.55 9.05 16.62
CA GLY A 105 4.52 9.51 17.59
C GLY A 105 5.96 9.28 17.12
N ASP A 106 6.81 8.82 18.04
CA ASP A 106 8.25 8.61 17.80
C ASP A 106 8.59 7.14 17.44
N ARG A 107 7.64 6.38 16.90
CA ARG A 107 7.84 4.98 16.51
C ARG A 107 8.16 4.87 15.02
N PRO A 108 9.03 3.93 14.62
CA PRO A 108 9.11 3.51 13.20
C PRO A 108 7.75 2.99 12.73
N PHE A 109 7.44 3.21 11.46
CA PHE A 109 6.13 2.85 10.91
C PHE A 109 6.21 2.50 9.43
N PHE A 110 5.25 1.72 8.99
CA PHE A 110 5.03 1.51 7.55
C PHE A 110 4.05 2.53 6.99
N VAL A 111 4.32 2.97 5.77
CA VAL A 111 3.31 3.62 4.91
C VAL A 111 2.94 2.64 3.80
N MET A 112 1.64 2.39 3.65
CA MET A 112 1.11 1.43 2.70
C MET A 112 0.02 2.09 1.85
N LEU A 113 0.19 2.10 0.54
CA LEU A 113 -0.82 2.62 -0.36
C LEU A 113 -1.91 1.56 -0.57
N PRO A 114 -3.20 1.93 -0.42
CA PRO A 114 -4.30 0.97 -0.41
C PRO A 114 -4.69 0.43 -1.80
N ASP A 115 -4.12 0.97 -2.86
CA ASP A 115 -4.35 0.51 -4.24
C ASP A 115 -3.23 -0.39 -4.79
N GLU A 116 -2.33 -0.80 -3.92
CA GLU A 116 -1.26 -1.75 -4.22
C GLU A 116 -1.46 -3.02 -3.39
N LEU A 117 -1.73 -4.15 -4.03
CA LEU A 117 -1.83 -5.45 -3.37
C LEU A 117 -0.54 -6.23 -3.56
N MET A 118 0.02 -6.74 -2.48
CA MET A 118 1.17 -7.63 -2.49
C MET A 118 0.73 -9.07 -2.28
N GLU A 119 1.53 -10.00 -2.73
CA GLU A 119 1.25 -11.44 -2.63
C GLU A 119 1.23 -11.91 -1.18
N ASP A 120 2.14 -11.39 -0.35
CA ASP A 120 2.24 -11.68 1.08
C ASP A 120 2.97 -10.57 1.86
N SER A 121 3.21 -10.82 3.15
CA SER A 121 3.86 -9.88 4.08
C SER A 121 5.39 -9.85 3.98
N SER A 122 6.02 -10.70 3.16
CA SER A 122 7.48 -10.85 3.13
C SER A 122 8.21 -9.56 2.74
N LEU A 123 7.57 -8.73 1.89
CA LEU A 123 8.12 -7.44 1.52
C LEU A 123 8.21 -6.47 2.71
N LEU A 124 7.19 -6.42 3.56
CA LEU A 124 7.21 -5.56 4.74
C LEU A 124 8.26 -6.02 5.75
N LEU A 125 8.40 -7.32 5.96
CA LEU A 125 9.46 -7.89 6.81
C LEU A 125 10.84 -7.52 6.29
N ALA A 126 11.06 -7.65 4.98
CA ALA A 126 12.32 -7.27 4.35
C ALA A 126 12.62 -5.76 4.43
N LEU A 127 11.59 -4.92 4.33
CA LEU A 127 11.74 -3.48 4.53
C LEU A 127 12.04 -3.14 5.99
N ALA A 128 11.44 -3.85 6.96
CA ALA A 128 11.74 -3.66 8.38
C ALA A 128 13.20 -3.97 8.68
N ASP A 129 13.70 -5.12 8.22
CA ASP A 129 15.10 -5.52 8.39
C ASP A 129 16.06 -4.47 7.78
N LEU A 130 15.73 -3.97 6.58
CA LEU A 130 16.55 -2.98 5.89
C LEU A 130 16.48 -1.59 6.54
N ALA A 131 15.40 -1.30 7.26
CA ALA A 131 15.16 -0.05 7.95
C ALA A 131 15.76 0.01 9.38
N GLU A 132 16.40 -1.04 9.88
CA GLU A 132 17.08 -1.01 11.18
C GLU A 132 18.15 0.10 11.24
N ASP A 133 18.80 0.40 10.11
CA ASP A 133 19.80 1.46 9.99
C ASP A 133 19.25 2.78 9.43
N GLY A 134 17.91 2.97 9.38
CA GLY A 134 17.32 4.18 8.82
C GLY A 134 15.90 3.97 8.30
N ALA A 135 15.65 4.30 7.03
CA ALA A 135 14.38 4.08 6.36
C ALA A 135 14.57 3.25 5.09
N ALA A 136 13.52 2.58 4.65
CA ALA A 136 13.54 1.77 3.43
C ALA A 136 12.27 1.98 2.59
N VAL A 137 12.41 1.86 1.26
CA VAL A 137 11.27 1.90 0.33
C VAL A 137 11.33 0.72 -0.64
N ALA A 138 10.17 0.17 -0.95
CA ALA A 138 10.05 -0.88 -1.94
C ALA A 138 10.12 -0.33 -3.36
N LEU A 139 10.94 -0.95 -4.18
CA LEU A 139 11.15 -0.60 -5.58
C LEU A 139 10.83 -1.79 -6.48
N LYS A 140 10.45 -1.49 -7.72
CA LYS A 140 10.28 -2.48 -8.79
C LYS A 140 10.80 -1.92 -10.10
N ARG A 141 11.33 -2.80 -10.96
CA ARG A 141 11.62 -2.45 -12.35
C ARG A 141 10.33 -2.53 -13.17
N VAL A 142 10.08 -1.50 -13.95
CA VAL A 142 8.92 -1.43 -14.85
C VAL A 142 9.36 -1.05 -16.26
N PRO A 143 8.57 -1.37 -17.30
CA PRO A 143 8.79 -0.84 -18.66
C PRO A 143 8.85 0.70 -18.67
N VAL A 144 9.67 1.25 -19.56
CA VAL A 144 9.93 2.71 -19.62
C VAL A 144 8.65 3.53 -19.87
N ASP A 145 7.68 2.98 -20.57
CA ASP A 145 6.37 3.62 -20.82
C ASP A 145 5.47 3.67 -19.57
N GLU A 146 5.74 2.85 -18.57
CA GLU A 146 4.98 2.83 -17.31
C GLU A 146 5.54 3.77 -16.24
N VAL A 147 6.79 4.23 -16.34
CA VAL A 147 7.44 5.07 -15.29
C VAL A 147 6.69 6.36 -15.02
N THR A 148 5.94 6.87 -15.99
CA THR A 148 5.14 8.11 -15.91
C THR A 148 4.04 8.07 -14.84
N ARG A 149 3.77 6.90 -14.26
CA ARG A 149 2.70 6.68 -13.28
C ARG A 149 3.20 6.71 -11.83
N TYR A 150 4.52 6.67 -11.62
CA TYR A 150 5.15 6.42 -10.33
C TYR A 150 6.22 7.46 -9.96
N GLY A 151 6.60 7.48 -8.70
CA GLY A 151 7.87 8.10 -8.28
C GLY A 151 9.04 7.23 -8.74
N VAL A 152 9.96 7.81 -9.50
CA VAL A 152 11.12 7.11 -10.09
C VAL A 152 12.38 7.52 -9.35
N VAL A 153 13.17 6.55 -8.87
CA VAL A 153 14.42 6.82 -8.15
C VAL A 153 15.59 7.01 -9.09
N ASN A 154 16.56 7.86 -8.68
CA ASN A 154 17.85 8.01 -9.35
C ASN A 154 18.91 7.18 -8.60
N PRO A 155 19.25 5.95 -9.06
CA PRO A 155 20.21 5.10 -8.37
C PRO A 155 21.60 5.72 -8.35
N VAL A 156 22.31 5.54 -7.22
CA VAL A 156 23.71 5.95 -7.08
C VAL A 156 24.54 4.81 -6.47
N GLY A 157 25.76 4.62 -6.96
CA GLY A 157 26.64 3.56 -6.49
C GLY A 157 26.27 2.18 -7.02
N VAL A 158 26.79 1.15 -6.34
CA VAL A 158 26.61 -0.27 -6.71
C VAL A 158 25.53 -0.88 -5.80
N ALA A 159 24.59 -1.54 -6.42
CA ALA A 159 23.58 -2.32 -5.71
C ALA A 159 24.23 -3.47 -4.93
N ARG A 160 23.65 -3.77 -3.76
CA ARG A 160 24.07 -4.88 -2.90
C ARG A 160 22.99 -5.96 -2.91
N ALA A 161 23.38 -7.17 -3.26
CA ALA A 161 22.49 -8.34 -3.11
C ALA A 161 22.26 -8.60 -1.62
N GLY A 162 21.00 -8.74 -1.23
CA GLY A 162 20.55 -9.11 0.12
C GLY A 162 19.69 -10.37 0.11
N ALA A 163 19.31 -10.85 1.28
CA ALA A 163 18.48 -12.05 1.43
C ALA A 163 17.08 -11.89 0.79
N HIS A 164 16.58 -10.65 0.72
CA HIS A 164 15.22 -10.35 0.29
C HIS A 164 15.13 -9.57 -1.05
N GLY A 165 16.26 -9.43 -1.75
CA GLY A 165 16.34 -8.69 -3.01
C GLY A 165 17.61 -7.85 -3.10
N GLU A 166 17.60 -6.91 -4.02
CA GLU A 166 18.73 -6.02 -4.29
C GLU A 166 18.52 -4.69 -3.55
N ALA A 167 19.39 -4.40 -2.59
CA ALA A 167 19.38 -3.10 -1.89
C ALA A 167 20.19 -2.07 -2.69
N ILE A 168 19.62 -0.91 -2.97
CA ILE A 168 20.25 0.18 -3.71
C ILE A 168 20.21 1.49 -2.94
N SER A 169 21.26 2.28 -3.11
CA SER A 169 21.25 3.68 -2.72
C SER A 169 20.76 4.53 -3.89
N PHE A 170 20.03 5.60 -3.58
CA PHE A 170 19.61 6.60 -4.55
C PHE A 170 19.68 8.00 -3.91
N ASP A 171 19.70 9.05 -4.70
CA ASP A 171 19.84 10.43 -4.21
C ASP A 171 18.64 11.32 -4.50
N ARG A 172 17.68 10.82 -5.28
CA ARG A 172 16.49 11.57 -5.70
C ARG A 172 15.35 10.67 -6.10
N VAL A 173 14.14 11.14 -5.87
CA VAL A 173 12.90 10.63 -6.43
C VAL A 173 12.30 11.70 -7.33
N VAL A 174 11.91 11.33 -8.55
CA VAL A 174 11.20 12.21 -9.49
C VAL A 174 9.76 11.71 -9.58
N GLU A 175 8.80 12.53 -9.16
CA GLU A 175 7.38 12.19 -9.18
C GLU A 175 6.84 12.24 -10.60
N LYS A 176 6.34 11.12 -11.11
CA LYS A 176 5.67 10.97 -12.40
C LYS A 176 6.39 11.70 -13.55
N PRO A 177 7.67 11.39 -13.81
CA PRO A 177 8.42 12.06 -14.89
C PRO A 177 7.81 11.74 -16.24
N VAL A 178 8.09 12.58 -17.24
CA VAL A 178 7.94 12.13 -18.64
C VAL A 178 8.95 11.03 -18.92
N ALA A 179 8.59 10.03 -19.72
CA ALA A 179 9.41 8.83 -19.92
C ALA A 179 10.87 9.14 -20.36
N THR A 180 11.06 10.17 -21.17
CA THR A 180 12.38 10.60 -21.66
C THR A 180 13.26 11.29 -20.61
N GLU A 181 12.68 11.70 -19.47
CA GLU A 181 13.37 12.38 -18.37
C GLU A 181 13.45 11.50 -17.11
N ALA A 182 12.90 10.30 -17.17
CA ALA A 182 12.95 9.37 -16.06
C ALA A 182 14.41 8.96 -15.77
N PRO A 183 14.87 9.08 -14.51
CA PRO A 183 16.29 8.80 -14.19
C PRO A 183 16.63 7.31 -14.24
N SER A 184 15.66 6.43 -14.22
CA SER A 184 15.82 4.96 -14.30
C SER A 184 14.49 4.27 -14.62
N ASP A 185 14.51 2.94 -14.62
CA ASP A 185 13.35 2.05 -14.69
C ASP A 185 12.83 1.60 -13.30
N LEU A 186 13.44 2.13 -12.23
CA LEU A 186 13.13 1.76 -10.84
C LEU A 186 12.08 2.69 -10.24
N VAL A 187 10.93 2.14 -9.92
CA VAL A 187 9.78 2.89 -9.38
C VAL A 187 9.44 2.47 -7.96
N ILE A 188 8.91 3.40 -7.19
CA ILE A 188 8.40 3.13 -5.83
C ILE A 188 7.01 2.50 -5.95
N ILE A 189 6.79 1.40 -5.21
CA ILE A 189 5.58 0.57 -5.29
C ILE A 189 4.69 0.66 -4.04
N GLY A 190 4.64 1.82 -3.39
CA GLY A 190 3.64 2.08 -2.35
C GLY A 190 3.84 1.32 -1.03
N ARG A 191 5.04 0.82 -0.75
CA ARG A 191 5.44 0.25 0.55
C ARG A 191 6.70 0.93 1.04
N TYR A 192 6.63 1.45 2.26
CA TYR A 192 7.69 2.23 2.88
C TYR A 192 7.83 1.81 4.34
N ALA A 193 9.05 1.66 4.83
CA ALA A 193 9.39 1.57 6.24
C ALA A 193 10.11 2.87 6.62
N LEU A 194 9.47 3.72 7.40
CA LEU A 194 9.94 5.07 7.68
C LEU A 194 10.22 5.27 9.16
N THR A 195 11.13 6.20 9.46
CA THR A 195 11.39 6.70 10.80
C THR A 195 10.65 8.01 11.05
N PRO A 196 10.42 8.39 12.33
CA PRO A 196 9.72 9.63 12.68
C PRO A 196 10.39 10.91 12.14
N ASP A 197 11.66 10.86 11.77
CA ASP A 197 12.39 12.00 11.18
C ASP A 197 11.74 12.53 9.92
N ILE A 198 11.00 11.66 9.20
CA ILE A 198 10.27 12.06 8.01
C ILE A 198 9.25 13.17 8.29
N PHE A 199 8.66 13.20 9.49
CA PHE A 199 7.69 14.23 9.86
C PHE A 199 8.33 15.63 9.93
N SER A 200 9.55 15.72 10.44
CA SER A 200 10.28 17.00 10.49
C SER A 200 10.63 17.49 9.08
N ILE A 201 10.99 16.57 8.18
CA ILE A 201 11.24 16.90 6.78
C ILE A 201 9.95 17.39 6.11
N LEU A 202 8.82 16.70 6.34
CA LEU A 202 7.51 17.07 5.75
C LEU A 202 7.03 18.44 6.24
N ASP A 203 7.27 18.82 7.50
CA ASP A 203 6.90 20.12 8.06
C ASP A 203 7.64 21.30 7.40
N GLU A 204 8.88 21.06 6.94
CA GLU A 204 9.72 22.08 6.30
C GLU A 204 9.56 22.16 4.78
N LEU A 205 8.84 21.18 4.16
CA LEU A 205 8.67 21.15 2.72
C LEU A 205 7.70 22.25 2.24
N PRO A 206 8.10 23.09 1.29
CA PRO A 206 7.15 23.94 0.59
C PRO A 206 6.23 23.09 -0.30
N PRO A 207 4.97 23.51 -0.49
CA PRO A 207 4.10 22.87 -1.47
C PRO A 207 4.73 22.92 -2.87
N ALA A 208 4.59 21.82 -3.63
CA ALA A 208 4.95 21.78 -5.04
C ALA A 208 4.13 22.80 -5.87
N ALA A 209 4.47 22.95 -7.14
CA ALA A 209 3.73 23.85 -8.06
C ALA A 209 2.24 23.48 -8.18
N THR A 210 1.86 22.24 -7.89
CA THR A 210 0.46 21.75 -7.81
C THR A 210 -0.24 22.16 -6.51
N GLY A 211 0.45 22.72 -5.53
CA GLY A 211 -0.04 23.00 -4.17
C GLY A 211 0.02 21.78 -3.23
N GLU A 212 0.55 20.65 -3.68
CA GLU A 212 0.64 19.41 -2.91
C GLU A 212 1.99 19.31 -2.19
N ILE A 213 2.00 18.67 -1.04
CA ILE A 213 3.20 18.22 -0.33
C ILE A 213 3.44 16.77 -0.75
N GLN A 214 4.47 16.57 -1.56
CA GLN A 214 4.79 15.26 -2.12
C GLN A 214 5.69 14.46 -1.17
N LEU A 215 5.35 13.20 -0.94
CA LEU A 215 6.22 12.30 -0.16
C LEU A 215 7.56 12.07 -0.88
N SER A 216 7.57 12.04 -2.21
CA SER A 216 8.78 11.91 -3.04
C SER A 216 9.83 12.99 -2.79
N ASP A 217 9.40 14.22 -2.45
CA ASP A 217 10.32 15.30 -2.10
C ASP A 217 10.97 15.05 -0.73
N ALA A 218 10.19 14.61 0.26
CA ALA A 218 10.71 14.22 1.57
C ALA A 218 11.69 13.04 1.46
N LEU A 219 11.34 12.02 0.67
CA LEU A 219 12.21 10.87 0.41
C LEU A 219 13.52 11.30 -0.29
N THR A 220 13.48 12.29 -1.16
CA THR A 220 14.70 12.86 -1.79
C THR A 220 15.63 13.46 -0.74
N ILE A 221 15.12 14.21 0.22
CA ILE A 221 15.90 14.78 1.31
C ILE A 221 16.51 13.67 2.18
N ALA A 222 15.71 12.70 2.59
CA ALA A 222 16.17 11.56 3.38
C ALA A 222 17.24 10.73 2.65
N ALA A 223 17.07 10.50 1.34
CA ALA A 223 18.02 9.76 0.53
C ALA A 223 19.39 10.48 0.44
N ARG A 224 19.39 11.80 0.26
CA ARG A 224 20.63 12.62 0.24
C ARG A 224 21.35 12.61 1.58
N ALA A 225 20.61 12.54 2.67
CA ALA A 225 21.16 12.34 4.01
C ALA A 225 21.68 10.91 4.26
N LYS A 226 21.56 10.00 3.28
CA LYS A 226 21.87 8.56 3.36
C LYS A 226 21.08 7.81 4.45
N ALA A 227 19.92 8.34 4.78
CA ALA A 227 19.00 7.77 5.76
C ALA A 227 17.90 6.92 5.10
N LEU A 228 17.99 6.65 3.79
CA LEU A 228 16.97 5.93 3.02
C LEU A 228 17.60 4.98 2.00
N THR A 229 17.14 3.73 2.02
CA THR A 229 17.59 2.67 1.11
C THR A 229 16.41 2.14 0.29
N GLY A 230 16.64 1.81 -0.98
CA GLY A 230 15.67 1.15 -1.86
C GLY A 230 15.84 -0.36 -1.86
N LEU A 231 14.77 -1.13 -1.73
CA LEU A 231 14.74 -2.58 -1.91
C LEU A 231 14.06 -2.92 -3.23
N VAL A 232 14.81 -3.41 -4.21
CA VAL A 232 14.24 -3.91 -5.47
C VAL A 232 13.63 -5.27 -5.23
N SER A 233 12.29 -5.33 -5.27
CA SER A 233 11.52 -6.53 -4.97
C SER A 233 11.07 -7.26 -6.23
N SER A 234 11.08 -8.60 -6.15
CA SER A 234 10.48 -9.50 -7.15
C SER A 234 9.11 -10.03 -6.74
N ILE A 235 8.59 -9.62 -5.58
CA ILE A 235 7.29 -10.09 -5.07
C ILE A 235 6.15 -9.81 -6.07
N GLY A 236 5.18 -10.71 -6.13
CA GLY A 236 3.96 -10.53 -6.89
C GLY A 236 3.19 -9.29 -6.40
N ARG A 237 2.79 -8.42 -7.32
CA ARG A 237 2.10 -7.16 -7.05
C ARG A 237 0.99 -6.93 -8.05
N ARG A 238 -0.13 -6.37 -7.59
CA ARG A 238 -1.24 -5.88 -8.42
C ARG A 238 -1.55 -4.42 -8.10
N ASP A 239 -1.47 -3.55 -9.10
CA ASP A 239 -1.95 -2.16 -9.04
C ASP A 239 -3.45 -2.15 -9.32
N ILE A 240 -4.26 -2.11 -8.26
CA ILE A 240 -5.72 -2.07 -8.35
C ILE A 240 -6.28 -0.65 -8.47
N GLY A 241 -5.44 0.35 -8.59
CA GLY A 241 -5.83 1.74 -8.85
C GLY A 241 -6.44 1.95 -10.24
N ASN A 242 -6.34 0.97 -11.12
CA ASN A 242 -6.90 0.96 -12.46
C ASN A 242 -7.83 -0.25 -12.70
N PRO A 243 -8.77 -0.19 -13.68
CA PRO A 243 -9.75 -1.25 -13.88
C PRO A 243 -9.15 -2.60 -14.28
N VAL A 244 -8.08 -2.60 -15.06
CA VAL A 244 -7.45 -3.85 -15.55
C VAL A 244 -6.77 -4.57 -14.39
N GLY A 245 -5.94 -3.87 -13.62
CA GLY A 245 -5.27 -4.45 -12.45
C GLY A 245 -6.26 -4.93 -11.38
N TRP A 246 -7.39 -4.22 -11.20
CA TRP A 246 -8.46 -4.69 -10.32
C TRP A 246 -9.08 -6.01 -10.83
N LEU A 247 -9.37 -6.12 -12.15
CA LEU A 247 -9.89 -7.37 -12.74
C LEU A 247 -8.88 -8.51 -12.60
N GLU A 248 -7.60 -8.25 -12.84
CA GLU A 248 -6.53 -9.25 -12.65
C GLU A 248 -6.49 -9.74 -11.20
N ALA A 249 -6.55 -8.84 -10.22
CA ALA A 249 -6.58 -9.21 -8.81
C ALA A 249 -7.80 -10.06 -8.46
N VAL A 250 -8.98 -9.76 -9.01
CA VAL A 250 -10.21 -10.55 -8.79
C VAL A 250 -10.07 -11.94 -9.41
N VAL A 251 -9.49 -12.04 -10.62
CA VAL A 251 -9.27 -13.34 -11.28
C VAL A 251 -8.25 -14.19 -10.51
N ASP A 252 -7.12 -13.60 -10.09
CA ASP A 252 -6.09 -14.30 -9.32
C ASP A 252 -6.67 -14.82 -7.98
N ALA A 253 -7.42 -13.97 -7.27
CA ALA A 253 -8.08 -14.36 -6.04
C ALA A 253 -9.12 -15.47 -6.27
N GLY A 254 -9.87 -15.39 -7.39
CA GLY A 254 -10.83 -16.41 -7.77
C GLY A 254 -10.18 -17.76 -8.04
N LEU A 255 -9.07 -17.78 -8.77
CA LEU A 255 -8.29 -18.98 -9.06
C LEU A 255 -7.68 -19.61 -7.80
N ALA A 256 -7.25 -18.79 -6.85
CA ALA A 256 -6.66 -19.25 -5.59
C ALA A 256 -7.70 -19.67 -4.54
N HIS A 257 -9.01 -19.46 -4.79
CA HIS A 257 -10.03 -19.72 -3.80
C HIS A 257 -10.20 -21.21 -3.50
N ALA A 258 -10.22 -21.58 -2.22
CA ALA A 258 -10.21 -22.97 -1.78
C ALA A 258 -11.46 -23.76 -2.20
N GLU A 259 -12.63 -23.12 -2.21
CA GLU A 259 -13.91 -23.78 -2.48
C GLU A 259 -14.24 -23.86 -3.95
N TYR A 260 -14.13 -22.76 -4.70
CA TYR A 260 -14.59 -22.67 -6.11
C TYR A 260 -13.48 -22.39 -7.13
N GLY A 261 -12.23 -22.32 -6.72
CA GLY A 261 -11.13 -21.99 -7.65
C GLY A 261 -10.98 -22.96 -8.80
N ARG A 262 -11.21 -24.27 -8.56
CA ARG A 262 -11.16 -25.29 -9.62
C ARG A 262 -12.27 -25.11 -10.66
N ASP A 263 -13.49 -24.86 -10.19
CA ASP A 263 -14.64 -24.66 -11.09
C ASP A 263 -14.50 -23.38 -11.88
N PHE A 264 -13.98 -22.33 -11.23
CA PHE A 264 -13.69 -21.07 -11.88
C PHE A 264 -12.58 -21.20 -12.94
N GLU A 265 -11.51 -21.95 -12.65
CA GLU A 265 -10.45 -22.25 -13.62
C GLU A 265 -10.99 -23.01 -14.84
N ALA A 266 -11.81 -24.05 -14.60
CA ALA A 266 -12.43 -24.82 -15.66
C ALA A 266 -13.32 -23.95 -16.58
N TRP A 267 -14.14 -23.09 -15.97
CA TRP A 267 -14.96 -22.11 -16.70
C TRP A 267 -14.13 -21.14 -17.52
N LEU A 268 -13.03 -20.60 -16.95
CA LEU A 268 -12.12 -19.69 -17.66
C LEU A 268 -11.47 -20.38 -18.87
N ARG A 269 -11.00 -21.62 -18.73
CA ARG A 269 -10.39 -22.39 -19.81
C ARG A 269 -11.39 -22.60 -20.95
N GLU A 270 -12.62 -23.01 -20.64
CA GLU A 270 -13.70 -23.16 -21.62
C GLU A 270 -13.98 -21.83 -22.34
N ARG A 271 -14.09 -20.72 -21.57
CA ARG A 271 -14.39 -19.40 -22.11
C ARG A 271 -13.31 -18.86 -23.04
N LEU A 272 -12.05 -19.18 -22.77
CA LEU A 272 -10.88 -18.75 -23.56
C LEU A 272 -10.52 -19.71 -24.69
N GLY A 273 -11.24 -20.83 -24.84
CA GLY A 273 -10.99 -21.84 -25.87
C GLY A 273 -9.67 -22.61 -25.67
N ARG A 274 -9.29 -22.83 -24.42
CA ARG A 274 -8.04 -23.52 -24.02
C ARG A 274 -8.34 -24.76 -23.21
#